data_5d98f4700d21c77010b3bd19b1cb233a
#
_entry.id   5d98f4700d21c77010b3bd19b1cb233a
#
_cell.length_a   1.000
_cell.length_b   1.000
_cell.length_c   1.000
_cell.angle_alpha   90.00
_cell.angle_beta   90.00
_cell.angle_gamma   90.00
#
_symmetry.space_group_name_H-M   'P 1'
#
loop_
_entity.id
_entity.type
_entity.pdbx_description
1 polymer ?
#
loop_
_entity_poly.entity_id
_entity_poly.type
_entity_poly.pdbx_seq_one_letter_code
_entity_poly.pdbx_strand_id
1 'polypeptide(L)'
;MGSEMCIRDRCNLHTLLIGPGACGFHHDDFTLGLFMLGPRTLYRDHQHKAPETYVNLSPCSGWRLAGGDWEDQPAGSIIFNPPHQVHATRVYADPFLSVFSWLEDISSQCAVVPRDDWALVERQLEQ
;
A
#
# COMPACT_ATOMS: atom_id res chain seq x y z
N MET A 1 -2.66 13.67 3.67
CA MET A 1 -1.94 12.42 3.70
C MET A 1 -1.58 12.00 2.30
N GLY A 2 -0.30 11.63 2.10
CA GLY A 2 0.20 11.33 0.76
C GLY A 2 -0.54 10.21 0.08
N SER A 3 -0.82 9.10 0.79
CA SER A 3 -1.50 7.96 0.20
C SER A 3 -2.91 8.29 -0.27
N GLU A 4 -3.61 9.14 0.47
CA GLU A 4 -4.97 9.52 0.10
C GLU A 4 -4.99 10.36 -1.18
N MET A 5 -3.93 11.10 -1.45
CA MET A 5 -3.85 11.90 -2.66
C MET A 5 -3.61 11.04 -3.91
N CYS A 6 -3.02 9.87 -3.74
CA CYS A 6 -2.78 8.95 -4.84
C CYS A 6 -4.02 8.14 -5.20
N ILE A 7 -4.81 7.79 -4.18
CA ILE A 7 -5.87 6.79 -4.30
C ILE A 7 -7.18 7.42 -3.84
N ARG A 8 -8.16 7.42 -4.73
CA ARG A 8 -9.51 7.86 -4.39
C ARG A 8 -10.33 6.68 -3.92
N ASP A 9 -9.86 6.02 -2.88
CA ASP A 9 -10.46 4.81 -2.38
C ASP A 9 -11.00 5.03 -0.99
N ARG A 10 -12.29 4.78 -0.82
CA ARG A 10 -12.97 4.94 0.47
C ARG A 10 -12.73 3.80 1.43
N CYS A 11 -12.12 2.72 0.96
CA CYS A 11 -11.81 1.55 1.75
C CYS A 11 -10.35 1.53 2.21
N ASN A 12 -9.71 2.68 2.26
CA ASN A 12 -8.30 2.84 2.57
C ASN A 12 -8.18 3.57 3.90
N LEU A 13 -7.49 2.96 4.85
CA LEU A 13 -7.28 3.54 6.17
C LEU A 13 -5.86 3.27 6.63
N HIS A 14 -5.19 4.30 7.15
CA HIS A 14 -3.88 4.11 7.74
C HIS A 14 -3.70 4.99 8.97
N THR A 15 -2.78 4.60 9.84
CA THR A 15 -2.42 5.37 11.01
C THR A 15 -0.92 5.23 11.29
N LEU A 16 -0.29 6.32 11.68
CA LEU A 16 1.11 6.29 12.09
C LEU A 16 1.20 5.97 13.57
N LEU A 17 2.00 4.96 13.89
CA LEU A 17 2.37 4.64 15.26
C LEU A 17 3.64 5.40 15.65
N ILE A 18 4.55 5.58 14.70
CA ILE A 18 5.79 6.34 14.88
C ILE A 18 5.97 7.23 13.66
N GLY A 19 6.32 8.48 13.89
CA GLY A 19 6.58 9.43 12.80
C GLY A 19 6.19 10.85 13.17
N PRO A 20 6.28 11.79 12.22
CA PRO A 20 5.86 13.17 12.47
C PRO A 20 4.36 13.21 12.75
N GLY A 21 3.98 13.74 13.90
CA GLY A 21 2.58 13.84 14.28
C GLY A 21 1.89 12.50 14.54
N ALA A 22 2.65 11.44 14.80
CA ALA A 22 2.07 10.12 15.05
C ALA A 22 1.30 10.09 16.37
N CYS A 23 0.31 9.19 16.43
CA CYS A 23 -0.48 9.02 17.64
C CYS A 23 0.29 8.32 18.75
N GLY A 24 1.34 7.56 18.43
CA GLY A 24 2.19 6.87 19.38
C GLY A 24 3.42 7.67 19.74
N PHE A 25 4.49 7.51 18.98
CA PHE A 25 5.76 8.16 19.25
C PHE A 25 6.15 9.11 18.12
N HIS A 26 6.53 10.33 18.49
CA HIS A 26 7.01 11.27 17.48
C HIS A 26 8.43 10.90 17.04
N HIS A 27 8.67 10.95 15.71
CA HIS A 27 10.00 10.82 15.13
C HIS A 27 10.02 11.57 13.82
N ASP A 28 11.11 12.30 13.55
CA ASP A 28 11.17 13.14 12.36
C ASP A 28 11.72 12.42 11.14
N ASP A 29 12.41 11.30 11.31
CA ASP A 29 13.22 10.71 10.25
C ASP A 29 12.64 9.44 9.64
N PHE A 30 11.69 8.78 10.31
CA PHE A 30 11.07 7.60 9.73
C PHE A 30 9.62 7.45 10.19
N THR A 31 8.89 6.60 9.49
CA THR A 31 7.50 6.29 9.84
C THR A 31 7.34 4.79 10.03
N LEU A 32 6.44 4.42 10.95
CA LEU A 32 5.95 3.05 11.10
C LEU A 32 4.46 3.16 11.38
N GLY A 33 3.68 2.40 10.65
CA GLY A 33 2.24 2.49 10.82
C GLY A 33 1.50 1.23 10.44
N LEU A 34 0.19 1.30 10.58
CA LEU A 34 -0.74 0.27 10.15
C LEU A 34 -1.50 0.76 8.94
N PHE A 35 -1.71 -0.13 7.98
CA PHE A 35 -2.43 0.17 6.76
C PHE A 35 -3.46 -0.91 6.50
N MET A 36 -4.70 -0.51 6.25
CA MET A 36 -5.81 -1.42 6.03
C MET A 36 -6.54 -1.05 4.75
N LEU A 37 -6.90 -2.07 3.98
CA LEU A 37 -7.77 -1.94 2.83
C LEU A 37 -8.98 -2.85 3.03
N GLY A 38 -10.15 -2.37 2.62
CA GLY A 38 -11.36 -3.17 2.67
C GLY A 38 -11.31 -4.36 1.73
N PRO A 39 -12.21 -5.35 1.94
CA PRO A 39 -12.27 -6.50 1.04
C PRO A 39 -12.64 -6.09 -0.38
N ARG A 40 -12.20 -6.86 -1.36
CA ARG A 40 -12.53 -6.70 -2.78
C ARG A 40 -12.15 -5.33 -3.32
N THR A 41 -11.00 -4.82 -2.90
CA THR A 41 -10.51 -3.49 -3.22
C THR A 41 -9.24 -3.58 -4.05
N LEU A 42 -9.13 -2.72 -5.05
CA LEU A 42 -7.88 -2.51 -5.78
C LEU A 42 -7.23 -1.22 -5.29
N TYR A 43 -6.03 -1.34 -4.74
CA TYR A 43 -5.17 -0.20 -4.42
C TYR A 43 -4.33 0.04 -5.66
N ARG A 44 -4.71 1.06 -6.43
CA ARG A 44 -4.24 1.26 -7.79
C ARG A 44 -2.76 1.57 -7.86
N ASP A 45 -2.15 1.29 -9.01
CA ASP A 45 -0.74 1.49 -9.25
C ASP A 45 -0.31 2.91 -8.94
N HIS A 46 0.74 3.03 -8.13
CA HIS A 46 1.27 4.31 -7.69
C HIS A 46 2.75 4.16 -7.35
N GLN A 47 3.43 5.29 -7.16
CA GLN A 47 4.84 5.31 -6.81
C GLN A 47 5.15 6.51 -5.94
N HIS A 48 6.24 6.42 -5.19
CA HIS A 48 6.78 7.52 -4.40
C HIS A 48 8.28 7.34 -4.20
N LYS A 49 8.97 8.43 -3.87
CA LYS A 49 10.41 8.38 -3.68
C LYS A 49 10.82 7.55 -2.47
N ALA A 50 10.04 7.62 -1.38
CA ALA A 50 10.35 6.88 -0.17
C ALA A 50 10.42 5.38 -0.44
N PRO A 51 11.51 4.68 -0.06
CA PRO A 51 11.47 3.22 -0.05
C PRO A 51 10.47 2.77 1.01
N GLU A 52 9.75 1.71 0.71
CA GLU A 52 8.67 1.26 1.58
C GLU A 52 8.72 -0.24 1.81
N THR A 53 8.56 -0.64 3.06
CA THR A 53 8.42 -2.04 3.42
C THR A 53 7.03 -2.28 3.99
N TYR A 54 6.36 -3.31 3.49
CA TYR A 54 5.12 -3.81 4.08
C TYR A 54 5.37 -5.18 4.70
N VAL A 55 4.72 -5.43 5.83
CA VAL A 55 4.59 -6.79 6.37
C VAL A 55 3.12 -7.13 6.34
N ASN A 56 2.74 -8.12 5.53
CA ASN A 56 1.35 -8.53 5.40
C ASN A 56 0.93 -9.35 6.63
N LEU A 57 -0.05 -8.86 7.37
CA LEU A 57 -0.58 -9.55 8.55
C LEU A 57 -1.86 -10.32 8.26
N SER A 58 -2.51 -10.01 7.14
CA SER A 58 -3.79 -10.61 6.76
C SER A 58 -3.55 -11.84 5.88
N PRO A 59 -4.61 -12.59 5.56
CA PRO A 59 -4.49 -13.68 4.60
C PRO A 59 -3.96 -13.19 3.25
N CYS A 60 -3.93 -14.06 2.27
CA CYS A 60 -3.37 -13.80 0.95
C CYS A 60 -3.88 -12.49 0.33
N SER A 61 -2.98 -11.71 -0.22
CA SER A 61 -3.27 -10.53 -1.03
C SER A 61 -2.43 -10.56 -2.29
N GLY A 62 -2.94 -9.93 -3.36
CA GLY A 62 -2.21 -9.87 -4.63
C GLY A 62 -1.40 -8.59 -4.73
N TRP A 63 -0.20 -8.69 -5.28
CA TRP A 63 0.70 -7.55 -5.46
C TRP A 63 1.19 -7.50 -6.90
N ARG A 64 1.26 -6.30 -7.43
CA ARG A 64 1.84 -6.04 -8.75
C ARG A 64 2.97 -5.04 -8.54
N LEU A 65 4.20 -5.49 -8.78
CA LEU A 65 5.41 -4.71 -8.53
C LEU A 65 6.11 -4.38 -9.84
N ALA A 66 6.57 -3.14 -9.96
CA ALA A 66 7.31 -2.66 -11.13
C ALA A 66 6.55 -2.90 -12.45
N GLY A 67 5.22 -2.83 -12.42
CA GLY A 67 4.41 -3.04 -13.60
C GLY A 67 4.38 -4.47 -14.14
N GLY A 68 4.85 -5.44 -13.34
CA GLY A 68 4.89 -6.85 -13.72
C GLY A 68 3.57 -7.58 -13.52
N ASP A 69 3.65 -8.88 -13.32
CA ASP A 69 2.47 -9.72 -13.12
C ASP A 69 1.97 -9.64 -11.68
N TRP A 70 0.70 -10.00 -11.49
CA TRP A 70 0.14 -10.14 -10.15
C TRP A 70 0.69 -11.40 -9.48
N GLU A 71 1.16 -11.24 -8.25
CA GLU A 71 1.65 -12.35 -7.44
C GLU A 71 0.94 -12.32 -6.08
N ASP A 72 0.45 -13.48 -5.66
CA ASP A 72 -0.20 -13.60 -4.36
C ASP A 72 0.84 -13.77 -3.26
N GLN A 73 0.64 -13.02 -2.18
CA GLN A 73 1.54 -13.03 -1.03
C GLN A 73 0.77 -13.50 0.20
N PRO A 74 1.26 -14.54 0.88
CA PRO A 74 0.58 -15.05 2.09
C PRO A 74 0.82 -14.15 3.30
N ALA A 75 0.11 -14.45 4.38
CA ALA A 75 0.35 -13.80 5.66
C ALA A 75 1.82 -13.96 6.08
N GLY A 76 2.39 -12.91 6.64
CA GLY A 76 3.79 -12.90 7.05
C GLY A 76 4.75 -12.48 5.95
N SER A 77 4.29 -12.31 4.72
CA SER A 77 5.15 -11.87 3.62
C SER A 77 5.68 -10.47 3.87
N ILE A 78 6.93 -10.26 3.47
CA ILE A 78 7.56 -8.94 3.48
C ILE A 78 7.64 -8.47 2.03
N ILE A 79 7.05 -7.32 1.73
CA ILE A 79 7.05 -6.73 0.41
C ILE A 79 7.88 -5.44 0.48
N PHE A 80 8.96 -5.38 -0.28
CA PHE A 80 9.81 -4.19 -0.33
C PHE A 80 9.67 -3.48 -1.65
N ASN A 81 9.45 -2.16 -1.58
CA ASN A 81 9.41 -1.29 -2.74
C ASN A 81 10.57 -0.31 -2.66
N PRO A 82 11.60 -0.48 -3.52
CA PRO A 82 12.68 0.52 -3.60
C PRO A 82 12.14 1.85 -4.10
N PRO A 83 12.91 2.95 -3.98
CA PRO A 83 12.45 4.27 -4.42
C PRO A 83 11.86 4.25 -5.83
N HIS A 84 10.71 4.88 -5.98
CA HIS A 84 9.98 5.06 -7.25
C HIS A 84 9.45 3.76 -7.87
N GLN A 85 9.53 2.62 -7.20
CA GLN A 85 8.95 1.41 -7.76
C GLN A 85 7.44 1.50 -7.77
N VAL A 86 6.84 1.35 -8.95
CA VAL A 86 5.39 1.30 -9.10
C VAL A 86 4.87 0.04 -8.42
N HIS A 87 3.83 0.18 -7.63
CA HIS A 87 3.22 -0.96 -6.95
C HIS A 87 1.71 -0.79 -6.81
N ALA A 88 1.03 -1.93 -6.75
CA ALA A 88 -0.43 -2.02 -6.59
C ALA A 88 -0.74 -3.25 -5.76
N THR A 89 -1.88 -3.20 -5.06
CA THR A 89 -2.35 -4.31 -4.23
C THR A 89 -3.79 -4.62 -4.58
N ARG A 90 -4.13 -5.89 -4.75
CA ARG A 90 -5.53 -6.29 -4.88
C ARG A 90 -5.91 -7.17 -3.70
N VAL A 91 -7.05 -6.84 -3.12
CA VAL A 91 -7.55 -7.47 -1.89
C VAL A 91 -8.74 -8.34 -2.26
N TYR A 92 -8.71 -9.58 -1.79
CA TYR A 92 -9.76 -10.55 -2.07
C TYR A 92 -10.91 -10.44 -1.05
N ALA A 93 -11.48 -11.55 -0.62
CA ALA A 93 -12.66 -11.54 0.26
C ALA A 93 -12.36 -11.05 1.68
N ASP A 94 -11.14 -11.25 2.16
CA ASP A 94 -10.75 -10.82 3.51
C ASP A 94 -10.04 -9.47 3.47
N PRO A 95 -10.28 -8.59 4.44
CA PRO A 95 -9.60 -7.29 4.48
C PRO A 95 -8.08 -7.45 4.51
N PHE A 96 -7.39 -6.49 3.92
CA PHE A 96 -5.93 -6.42 3.97
C PHE A 96 -5.51 -5.61 5.20
N LEU A 97 -4.58 -6.15 5.96
CA LEU A 97 -3.95 -5.46 7.08
C LEU A 97 -2.45 -5.67 7.00
N SER A 98 -1.70 -4.57 7.10
CA SER A 98 -0.25 -4.62 7.05
C SER A 98 0.36 -3.62 8.01
N VAL A 99 1.61 -3.88 8.37
CA VAL A 99 2.51 -2.87 8.93
C VAL A 99 3.29 -2.29 7.76
N PHE A 100 3.46 -0.97 7.73
CA PHE A 100 4.28 -0.33 6.72
C PHE A 100 5.32 0.58 7.37
N SER A 101 6.42 0.80 6.68
CA SER A 101 7.48 1.68 7.15
C SER A 101 8.16 2.39 5.99
N TRP A 102 8.42 3.68 6.18
CA TRP A 102 9.25 4.51 5.32
C TRP A 102 10.45 4.95 6.15
N LEU A 103 11.65 4.56 5.75
CA LEU A 103 12.88 4.85 6.50
C LEU A 103 13.66 6.04 5.95
N GLU A 104 13.31 6.51 4.75
CA GLU A 104 13.94 7.66 4.11
C GLU A 104 12.89 8.44 3.34
N ASP A 105 13.17 9.71 3.05
CA ASP A 105 12.33 10.56 2.20
C ASP A 105 10.87 10.56 2.62
N ILE A 106 10.61 10.60 3.91
CA ILE A 106 9.26 10.41 4.46
C ILE A 106 8.30 11.53 4.11
N SER A 107 8.78 12.64 3.57
CA SER A 107 7.94 13.73 3.09
C SER A 107 7.59 13.60 1.61
N SER A 108 8.03 12.53 0.96
CA SER A 108 7.75 12.34 -0.47
C SER A 108 6.27 12.15 -0.73
N GLN A 109 5.85 12.53 -1.92
CA GLN A 109 4.45 12.41 -2.32
C GLN A 109 4.27 11.26 -3.29
N CYS A 110 3.10 10.64 -3.23
CA CYS A 110 2.72 9.61 -4.16
C CYS A 110 2.29 10.20 -5.49
N ALA A 111 2.50 9.42 -6.56
CA ALA A 111 1.96 9.72 -7.87
C ALA A 111 1.25 8.47 -8.40
N VAL A 112 0.04 8.66 -8.89
CA VAL A 112 -0.72 7.59 -9.54
C VAL A 112 -0.06 7.27 -10.88
N VAL A 113 0.04 5.98 -11.20
CA VAL A 113 0.59 5.51 -12.48
C VAL A 113 -0.53 4.76 -13.20
N PRO A 114 -1.23 5.41 -14.14
CA PRO A 114 -2.42 4.82 -14.77
C PRO A 114 -2.12 3.51 -15.49
N ARG A 115 -3.08 2.58 -15.42
CA ARG A 115 -3.05 1.30 -16.11
C ARG A 115 -4.41 1.07 -16.77
N ASP A 116 -4.39 0.39 -17.90
CA ASP A 116 -5.61 0.16 -18.69
C ASP A 116 -6.51 -0.91 -18.08
N ASP A 117 -6.01 -1.72 -17.19
CA ASP A 117 -6.73 -2.89 -16.67
C ASP A 117 -7.43 -2.68 -15.33
N TRP A 118 -7.40 -1.49 -14.77
CA TRP A 118 -8.01 -1.27 -13.45
C TRP A 118 -9.47 -1.68 -13.38
N ALA A 119 -10.25 -1.29 -14.39
CA ALA A 119 -11.68 -1.64 -14.41
C ALA A 119 -11.88 -3.15 -14.48
N LEU A 120 -11.05 -3.85 -15.23
CA LEU A 120 -11.12 -5.31 -15.32
C LEU A 120 -10.80 -5.94 -13.98
N VAL A 121 -9.71 -5.51 -13.33
CA VAL A 121 -9.29 -6.07 -12.04
C VAL A 121 -10.37 -5.80 -10.98
N GLU A 122 -10.93 -4.60 -10.96
CA GLU A 122 -11.99 -4.26 -10.02
C GLU A 122 -13.22 -5.13 -10.20
N ARG A 123 -13.60 -5.40 -11.44
CA ARG A 123 -14.72 -6.32 -11.71
C ARG A 123 -14.41 -7.75 -11.25
N GLN A 124 -13.19 -8.21 -11.46
CA GLN A 124 -12.79 -9.55 -11.00
C GLN A 124 -12.87 -9.67 -9.48
N LEU A 125 -12.53 -8.61 -8.76
CA LEU A 125 -12.58 -8.61 -7.30
C LEU A 125 -14.00 -8.65 -6.75
N GLU A 126 -14.98 -8.20 -7.51
CA GLU A 126 -16.38 -8.23 -7.09
C GLU A 126 -16.99 -9.62 -7.12
N GLN A 127 -16.35 -10.56 -7.75
CA GLN A 127 -16.81 -11.94 -7.82
C GLN A 127 -16.30 -12.71 -6.60
#